data_445dd6c0f439a4312a80d139a9cd19bc
#
_entry.id   445dd6c0f439a4312a80d139a9cd19bc
#
_cell.length_a   1.000
_cell.length_b   1.000
_cell.length_c   1.000
_cell.angle_alpha   90.00
_cell.angle_beta   90.00
_cell.angle_gamma   90.00
#
_symmetry.space_group_name_H-M   'P 1'
#
loop_
_entity.id
_entity.type
_entity.pdbx_description
1 polymer ?
#
loop_
_entity_poly.entity_id
_entity_poly.type
_entity_poly.pdbx_seq_one_letter_code
_entity_poly.pdbx_strand_id
1 'polypeptide(L)'
;MAREITLALVKIVPERLELDRNWERLERVLARLVEGGESIDCVVTPECYLDGYVSHMKEGWTESIFDQVAQSLDDSAYLAQAREWARRLCSNLVLGFVERREDGFYNAAALIDTRGEIAGVYHKTHLQHHDLRFRPGRELRPFDTDLGRIGIVICADRRWPETVRALRLQGAELILIPSYGMWHIDNEWWMRTRAYENECFVAFAHPHVAFIASPSGGLAAKLQSNSDDVLVHRIDLDECSTKMIDDRRPELYGPITAADFD
;
A
#
# COMPACT_ATOMS: atom_id res chain seq x y z
N MET A 1 16.11 -5.67 -22.08
CA MET A 1 14.80 -6.35 -21.98
C MET A 1 13.91 -5.44 -21.17
N ALA A 2 12.66 -5.24 -21.56
CA ALA A 2 11.71 -4.43 -20.82
C ALA A 2 11.59 -4.95 -19.37
N ARG A 3 11.46 -4.06 -18.39
CA ARG A 3 11.27 -4.40 -16.97
C ARG A 3 9.77 -4.47 -16.65
N GLU A 4 9.09 -5.39 -17.35
CA GLU A 4 7.64 -5.58 -17.17
C GLU A 4 7.34 -6.27 -15.85
N ILE A 5 6.35 -5.76 -15.13
CA ILE A 5 5.78 -6.38 -13.92
C ILE A 5 4.26 -6.35 -13.96
N THR A 6 3.61 -7.39 -13.45
CA THR A 6 2.16 -7.51 -13.37
C THR A 6 1.70 -7.30 -11.93
N LEU A 7 0.87 -6.29 -11.72
CA LEU A 7 0.29 -5.94 -10.43
C LEU A 7 -1.14 -6.47 -10.31
N ALA A 8 -1.51 -6.95 -9.13
CA ALA A 8 -2.88 -7.30 -8.75
C ALA A 8 -3.32 -6.43 -7.57
N LEU A 9 -4.19 -5.45 -7.80
CA LEU A 9 -4.69 -4.57 -6.76
C LEU A 9 -6.06 -5.06 -6.28
N VAL A 10 -6.13 -5.53 -5.05
CA VAL A 10 -7.35 -6.05 -4.42
C VAL A 10 -8.31 -4.91 -4.16
N LYS A 11 -9.54 -5.06 -4.63
CA LYS A 11 -10.65 -4.13 -4.45
C LYS A 11 -11.80 -4.82 -3.72
N ILE A 12 -11.68 -4.91 -2.41
CA ILE A 12 -12.65 -5.53 -1.51
C ILE A 12 -12.92 -4.57 -0.37
N VAL A 13 -14.20 -4.39 0.00
CA VAL A 13 -14.58 -3.68 1.23
C VAL A 13 -14.47 -4.66 2.40
N PRO A 14 -13.43 -4.58 3.24
CA PRO A 14 -13.30 -5.52 4.35
C PRO A 14 -14.37 -5.27 5.41
N GLU A 15 -14.80 -6.32 6.09
CA GLU A 15 -15.76 -6.28 7.17
C GLU A 15 -15.06 -6.05 8.52
N ARG A 16 -15.60 -5.15 9.33
CA ARG A 16 -14.99 -4.79 10.61
C ARG A 16 -15.05 -5.93 11.60
N LEU A 17 -13.93 -6.20 12.27
CA LEU A 17 -13.77 -7.26 13.27
C LEU A 17 -13.87 -8.69 12.74
N GLU A 18 -14.06 -8.87 11.43
CA GLU A 18 -14.30 -10.17 10.80
C GLU A 18 -13.04 -10.66 10.07
N LEU A 19 -11.97 -10.91 10.86
CA LEU A 19 -10.65 -11.28 10.29
C LEU A 19 -10.71 -12.52 9.42
N ASP A 20 -11.34 -13.59 9.91
CA ASP A 20 -11.46 -14.86 9.18
C ASP A 20 -12.20 -14.65 7.85
N ARG A 21 -13.29 -13.89 7.89
CA ARG A 21 -14.09 -13.60 6.70
C ARG A 21 -13.35 -12.74 5.69
N ASN A 22 -12.61 -11.74 6.17
CA ASN A 22 -11.76 -10.92 5.31
C ASN A 22 -10.65 -11.76 4.68
N TRP A 23 -10.04 -12.65 5.47
CA TRP A 23 -9.01 -13.55 5.00
C TRP A 23 -9.55 -14.52 3.94
N GLU A 24 -10.67 -15.21 4.20
CA GLU A 24 -11.32 -16.10 3.23
C GLU A 24 -11.66 -15.41 1.90
N ARG A 25 -12.05 -14.12 1.96
CA ARG A 25 -12.33 -13.33 0.75
C ARG A 25 -11.05 -13.05 -0.03
N LEU A 26 -9.95 -12.74 0.66
CA LEU A 26 -8.63 -12.59 0.04
C LEU A 26 -8.17 -13.90 -0.59
N GLU A 27 -8.28 -15.02 0.14
CA GLU A 27 -7.89 -16.34 -0.38
C GLU A 27 -8.63 -16.71 -1.66
N ARG A 28 -9.91 -16.40 -1.77
CA ARG A 28 -10.66 -16.60 -3.02
C ARG A 28 -10.10 -15.79 -4.19
N VAL A 29 -9.63 -14.56 -3.93
CA VAL A 29 -8.94 -13.75 -4.95
C VAL A 29 -7.61 -14.39 -5.33
N LEU A 30 -6.78 -14.76 -4.35
CA LEU A 30 -5.47 -15.36 -4.59
C LEU A 30 -5.59 -16.70 -5.34
N ALA A 31 -6.58 -17.52 -4.99
CA ALA A 31 -6.86 -18.78 -5.70
C ALA A 31 -7.23 -18.54 -7.17
N ARG A 32 -8.09 -17.54 -7.45
CA ARG A 32 -8.44 -17.16 -8.83
C ARG A 32 -7.24 -16.67 -9.64
N LEU A 33 -6.31 -15.94 -9.00
CA LEU A 33 -5.07 -15.50 -9.67
C LEU A 33 -4.22 -16.71 -10.07
N VAL A 34 -4.11 -17.72 -9.20
CA VAL A 34 -3.42 -18.99 -9.54
C VAL A 34 -4.12 -19.72 -10.69
N GLU A 35 -5.44 -19.85 -10.63
CA GLU A 35 -6.25 -20.55 -11.65
C GLU A 35 -6.21 -19.82 -13.00
N GLY A 36 -6.11 -18.51 -13.00
CA GLY A 36 -6.01 -17.67 -14.20
C GLY A 36 -4.72 -17.90 -15.00
N GLY A 37 -3.69 -18.46 -14.39
CA GLY A 37 -2.44 -18.83 -15.05
C GLY A 37 -1.57 -17.64 -15.50
N GLU A 38 -1.96 -16.40 -15.21
CA GLU A 38 -1.12 -15.21 -15.43
C GLU A 38 -0.10 -15.07 -14.29
N SER A 39 1.15 -14.80 -14.64
CA SER A 39 2.18 -14.51 -13.63
C SER A 39 1.88 -13.16 -12.99
N ILE A 40 1.71 -13.15 -11.67
CA ILE A 40 1.50 -11.93 -10.88
C ILE A 40 2.77 -11.66 -10.09
N ASP A 41 3.35 -10.48 -10.23
CA ASP A 41 4.60 -10.13 -9.56
C ASP A 41 4.37 -9.48 -8.19
N CYS A 42 3.24 -8.75 -8.02
CA CYS A 42 2.89 -8.16 -6.74
C CYS A 42 1.38 -8.06 -6.55
N VAL A 43 0.90 -8.56 -5.41
CA VAL A 43 -0.49 -8.39 -4.94
C VAL A 43 -0.53 -7.33 -3.85
N VAL A 44 -1.50 -6.39 -3.93
CA VAL A 44 -1.65 -5.31 -2.94
C VAL A 44 -3.07 -5.28 -2.40
N THR A 45 -3.22 -5.38 -1.07
CA THR A 45 -4.52 -5.22 -0.40
C THR A 45 -4.77 -3.76 -0.02
N PRO A 46 -6.02 -3.37 0.26
CA PRO A 46 -6.34 -2.09 0.91
C PRO A 46 -5.70 -1.93 2.30
N GLU A 47 -5.72 -0.69 2.80
CA GLU A 47 -5.33 -0.33 4.17
C GLU A 47 -6.17 -1.07 5.21
N CYS A 48 -5.53 -1.56 6.28
CA CYS A 48 -6.19 -2.29 7.37
C CYS A 48 -7.19 -3.34 6.86
N TYR A 49 -6.79 -4.05 5.81
CA TYR A 49 -7.67 -5.00 5.13
C TYR A 49 -8.12 -6.12 6.05
N LEU A 50 -7.20 -6.66 6.86
CA LEU A 50 -7.49 -7.82 7.67
C LEU A 50 -8.53 -7.53 8.76
N ASP A 51 -8.44 -6.38 9.42
CA ASP A 51 -9.29 -5.99 10.53
C ASP A 51 -10.55 -5.19 10.15
N GLY A 52 -10.64 -4.77 8.87
CA GLY A 52 -11.73 -3.93 8.38
C GLY A 52 -11.66 -2.47 8.84
N TYR A 53 -10.47 -1.96 9.13
CA TYR A 53 -10.17 -0.61 9.55
C TYR A 53 -10.95 -0.21 10.83
N VAL A 54 -10.77 -1.01 11.88
CA VAL A 54 -11.49 -0.82 13.16
C VAL A 54 -11.23 0.54 13.81
N SER A 55 -10.08 1.16 13.60
CA SER A 55 -9.79 2.50 14.15
C SER A 55 -10.74 3.58 13.64
N HIS A 56 -11.40 3.36 12.51
CA HIS A 56 -12.40 4.27 11.95
C HIS A 56 -13.79 4.12 12.59
N MET A 57 -13.98 3.22 13.55
CA MET A 57 -15.24 3.07 14.28
C MET A 57 -15.55 4.33 15.10
N LYS A 58 -16.74 4.89 14.89
CA LYS A 58 -17.23 6.05 15.65
C LYS A 58 -17.88 5.65 16.95
N GLU A 59 -18.68 4.58 16.91
CA GLU A 59 -19.44 4.03 18.03
C GLU A 59 -18.86 2.67 18.44
N GLY A 60 -18.94 2.35 19.73
CA GLY A 60 -18.51 1.07 20.27
C GLY A 60 -16.99 0.83 20.25
N TRP A 61 -16.18 1.82 19.86
CA TRP A 61 -14.75 1.66 19.89
C TRP A 61 -14.19 1.72 21.31
N THR A 62 -13.39 0.72 21.65
CA THR A 62 -12.60 0.67 22.89
C THR A 62 -11.18 0.22 22.55
N GLU A 63 -10.22 0.51 23.41
CA GLU A 63 -8.82 0.10 23.19
C GLU A 63 -8.69 -1.43 23.07
N SER A 64 -9.51 -2.18 23.78
CA SER A 64 -9.58 -3.65 23.71
C SER A 64 -9.95 -4.21 22.35
N ILE A 65 -10.47 -3.39 21.42
CA ILE A 65 -10.71 -3.80 20.03
C ILE A 65 -9.39 -4.12 19.32
N PHE A 66 -8.37 -3.34 19.57
CA PHE A 66 -7.05 -3.66 19.01
C PHE A 66 -6.51 -4.99 19.54
N ASP A 67 -6.79 -5.35 20.80
CA ASP A 67 -6.41 -6.65 21.35
C ASP A 67 -7.06 -7.83 20.62
N GLN A 68 -8.23 -7.63 20.02
CA GLN A 68 -8.95 -8.66 19.29
C GLN A 68 -8.44 -8.83 17.86
N VAL A 69 -7.96 -7.77 17.21
CA VAL A 69 -7.67 -7.78 15.77
C VAL A 69 -6.18 -7.66 15.43
N ALA A 70 -5.37 -7.10 16.32
CA ALA A 70 -3.97 -6.83 16.05
C ALA A 70 -3.15 -8.11 15.93
N GLN A 71 -2.23 -8.13 14.97
CA GLN A 71 -1.39 -9.26 14.65
C GLN A 71 0.06 -8.97 15.06
N SER A 72 0.73 -9.95 15.64
CA SER A 72 2.18 -9.95 15.80
C SER A 72 2.83 -10.56 14.55
N LEU A 73 3.97 -10.03 14.13
CA LEU A 73 4.71 -10.58 12.99
C LEU A 73 5.14 -12.04 13.19
N ASP A 74 5.40 -12.41 14.43
CA ASP A 74 5.95 -13.72 14.79
C ASP A 74 4.86 -14.80 14.99
N ASP A 75 3.66 -14.41 15.45
CA ASP A 75 2.63 -15.37 15.91
C ASP A 75 1.34 -15.37 15.08
N SER A 76 1.20 -14.47 14.11
CA SER A 76 -0.04 -14.37 13.35
C SER A 76 -0.24 -15.54 12.38
N ALA A 77 -1.34 -16.26 12.55
CA ALA A 77 -1.76 -17.30 11.62
C ALA A 77 -2.06 -16.72 10.22
N TYR A 78 -2.60 -15.49 10.12
CA TYR A 78 -2.89 -14.83 8.86
C TYR A 78 -1.62 -14.44 8.11
N LEU A 79 -0.61 -13.92 8.82
CA LEU A 79 0.68 -13.63 8.21
C LEU A 79 1.39 -14.92 7.77
N ALA A 80 1.29 -16.01 8.54
CA ALA A 80 1.82 -17.30 8.13
C ALA A 80 1.16 -17.82 6.85
N GLN A 81 -0.16 -17.70 6.72
CA GLN A 81 -0.90 -18.05 5.50
C GLN A 81 -0.55 -17.11 4.34
N ALA A 82 -0.39 -15.80 4.59
CA ALA A 82 0.03 -14.84 3.56
C ALA A 82 1.42 -15.18 3.00
N ARG A 83 2.35 -15.58 3.86
CA ARG A 83 3.69 -16.07 3.47
C ARG A 83 3.60 -17.32 2.57
N GLU A 84 2.68 -18.24 2.88
CA GLU A 84 2.45 -19.43 2.05
C GLU A 84 1.84 -19.06 0.69
N TRP A 85 0.89 -18.13 0.65
CA TRP A 85 0.32 -17.64 -0.61
C TRP A 85 1.34 -16.91 -1.48
N ALA A 86 2.23 -16.11 -0.89
CA ALA A 86 3.32 -15.45 -1.62
C ALA A 86 4.24 -16.47 -2.31
N ARG A 87 4.60 -17.55 -1.59
CA ARG A 87 5.37 -18.68 -2.18
C ARG A 87 4.60 -19.38 -3.30
N ARG A 88 3.33 -19.70 -3.08
CA ARG A 88 2.49 -20.43 -4.03
C ARG A 88 2.27 -19.65 -5.33
N LEU A 89 2.10 -18.33 -5.23
CA LEU A 89 1.97 -17.43 -6.38
C LEU A 89 3.31 -17.08 -7.02
N CYS A 90 4.42 -17.35 -6.34
CA CYS A 90 5.73 -16.76 -6.67
C CYS A 90 5.65 -15.23 -6.82
N SER A 91 4.89 -14.57 -5.94
CA SER A 91 4.52 -13.15 -6.02
C SER A 91 4.84 -12.43 -4.72
N ASN A 92 5.23 -11.18 -4.81
CA ASN A 92 5.25 -10.32 -3.64
C ASN A 92 3.80 -10.05 -3.18
N LEU A 93 3.58 -9.95 -1.88
CA LEU A 93 2.26 -9.65 -1.31
C LEU A 93 2.36 -8.52 -0.30
N VAL A 94 1.59 -7.44 -0.50
CA VAL A 94 1.45 -6.35 0.46
C VAL A 94 0.12 -6.51 1.18
N LEU A 95 0.19 -6.85 2.47
CA LEU A 95 -0.98 -7.05 3.34
C LEU A 95 -1.15 -5.90 4.32
N GLY A 96 -2.30 -5.22 4.29
CA GLY A 96 -2.70 -4.18 5.25
C GLY A 96 -3.35 -4.77 6.50
N PHE A 97 -2.90 -4.40 7.69
CA PHE A 97 -3.38 -4.92 8.98
C PHE A 97 -3.03 -4.01 10.16
N VAL A 98 -3.59 -4.28 11.32
CA VAL A 98 -3.15 -3.69 12.59
C VAL A 98 -2.01 -4.54 13.17
N GLU A 99 -0.82 -3.96 13.28
CA GLU A 99 0.32 -4.63 13.93
C GLU A 99 0.36 -4.32 15.43
N ARG A 100 0.56 -5.38 16.24
CA ARG A 100 0.87 -5.27 17.67
C ARG A 100 2.38 -5.29 17.87
N ARG A 101 2.90 -4.31 18.58
CA ARG A 101 4.28 -4.25 19.04
C ARG A 101 4.34 -3.97 20.54
N GLU A 102 5.52 -4.08 21.13
CA GLU A 102 5.73 -3.82 22.58
C GLU A 102 5.31 -2.38 22.97
N ASP A 103 5.51 -1.41 22.09
CA ASP A 103 5.25 0.00 22.34
C ASP A 103 3.85 0.46 21.87
N GLY A 104 3.02 -0.44 21.34
CA GLY A 104 1.65 -0.15 20.94
C GLY A 104 1.21 -0.74 19.62
N PHE A 105 0.20 -0.13 19.02
CA PHE A 105 -0.42 -0.60 17.77
C PHE A 105 -0.08 0.30 16.60
N TYR A 106 0.08 -0.30 15.42
CA TYR A 106 0.43 0.40 14.20
C TYR A 106 -0.54 0.03 13.07
N ASN A 107 -0.89 1.02 12.26
CA ASN A 107 -1.50 0.79 10.95
C ASN A 107 -0.36 0.41 10.00
N ALA A 108 -0.32 -0.85 9.61
CA ALA A 108 0.83 -1.48 8.97
C ALA A 108 0.50 -2.07 7.60
N ALA A 109 1.51 -2.12 6.75
CA ALA A 109 1.53 -2.87 5.50
C ALA A 109 2.78 -3.74 5.46
N ALA A 110 2.62 -5.07 5.57
CA ALA A 110 3.73 -6.01 5.44
C ALA A 110 3.97 -6.33 3.97
N LEU A 111 5.22 -6.19 3.53
CA LEU A 111 5.71 -6.67 2.25
C LEU A 111 6.31 -8.07 2.46
N ILE A 112 5.69 -9.06 1.86
CA ILE A 112 6.11 -10.46 1.87
C ILE A 112 6.68 -10.78 0.50
N ASP A 113 7.89 -11.31 0.43
CA ASP A 113 8.59 -11.62 -0.82
C ASP A 113 8.13 -12.97 -1.44
N THR A 114 8.58 -13.25 -2.65
CA THR A 114 8.27 -14.48 -3.40
C THR A 114 8.71 -15.78 -2.69
N ARG A 115 9.62 -15.67 -1.71
CA ARG A 115 10.05 -16.80 -0.86
C ARG A 115 9.19 -16.93 0.39
N GLY A 116 8.21 -16.04 0.56
CA GLY A 116 7.37 -15.97 1.75
C GLY A 116 8.08 -15.39 2.97
N GLU A 117 9.14 -14.61 2.79
CA GLU A 117 9.77 -13.90 3.87
C GLU A 117 9.22 -12.47 4.00
N ILE A 118 9.11 -11.96 5.22
CA ILE A 118 8.71 -10.57 5.44
C ILE A 118 9.92 -9.69 5.09
N ALA A 119 9.91 -9.15 3.87
CA ALA A 119 10.96 -8.25 3.37
C ALA A 119 10.97 -6.92 4.12
N GLY A 120 9.83 -6.52 4.68
CA GLY A 120 9.72 -5.35 5.53
C GLY A 120 8.28 -5.01 5.88
N VAL A 121 8.14 -4.05 6.80
CA VAL A 121 6.83 -3.53 7.22
C VAL A 121 6.87 -2.01 7.17
N TYR A 122 5.92 -1.42 6.49
CA TYR A 122 5.69 0.01 6.52
C TYR A 122 4.62 0.34 7.55
N HIS A 123 4.88 1.33 8.39
CA HIS A 123 3.92 1.90 9.34
C HIS A 123 3.46 3.27 8.86
N LYS A 124 2.17 3.51 8.87
CA LYS A 124 1.58 4.80 8.49
C LYS A 124 2.22 5.94 9.29
N THR A 125 2.77 6.92 8.58
CA THR A 125 3.52 8.02 9.20
C THR A 125 2.63 9.20 9.54
N HIS A 126 1.63 9.51 8.70
CA HIS A 126 0.73 10.65 8.90
C HIS A 126 -0.63 10.17 9.39
N LEU A 127 -0.83 10.30 10.69
CA LEU A 127 -2.06 9.88 11.36
C LEU A 127 -3.13 10.96 11.28
N GLN A 128 -4.35 10.58 10.89
CA GLN A 128 -5.54 11.43 11.00
C GLN A 128 -6.15 11.31 12.40
N HIS A 129 -7.13 12.15 12.73
CA HIS A 129 -7.73 12.15 14.07
C HIS A 129 -8.24 10.78 14.56
N HIS A 130 -8.79 9.96 13.68
CA HIS A 130 -9.22 8.59 14.02
C HIS A 130 -8.05 7.60 14.07
N ASP A 131 -6.92 7.93 13.42
CA ASP A 131 -5.70 7.14 13.46
C ASP A 131 -4.82 7.45 14.69
N LEU A 132 -5.13 8.50 15.46
CA LEU A 132 -4.39 8.83 16.68
C LEU A 132 -4.43 7.73 17.74
N ARG A 133 -5.22 6.69 17.50
CA ARG A 133 -5.22 5.43 18.25
C ARG A 133 -4.01 4.55 17.96
N PHE A 134 -3.34 4.78 16.83
CA PHE A 134 -2.09 4.12 16.45
C PHE A 134 -0.86 4.92 16.86
N ARG A 135 0.27 4.25 16.88
CA ARG A 135 1.58 4.88 16.89
C ARG A 135 1.97 5.30 15.45
N PRO A 136 2.56 6.47 15.26
CA PRO A 136 3.05 6.86 13.94
C PRO A 136 4.30 6.09 13.55
N GLY A 137 4.40 5.70 12.29
CA GLY A 137 5.65 5.28 11.68
C GLY A 137 6.69 6.41 11.69
N ARG A 138 7.96 6.04 11.62
CA ARG A 138 9.08 7.01 11.75
C ARG A 138 10.00 7.04 10.53
N GLU A 139 9.70 6.22 9.52
CA GLU A 139 10.59 6.05 8.36
C GLU A 139 9.81 6.15 7.07
N LEU A 140 10.39 6.87 6.12
CA LEU A 140 10.01 6.89 4.71
C LEU A 140 11.18 6.34 3.92
N ARG A 141 11.23 5.02 3.75
CA ARG A 141 12.27 4.34 2.95
C ARG A 141 11.64 3.31 2.02
N PRO A 142 12.17 3.14 0.81
CA PRO A 142 11.74 2.08 -0.08
C PRO A 142 12.29 0.73 0.37
N PHE A 143 11.69 -0.33 -0.16
CA PHE A 143 12.13 -1.71 0.01
C PHE A 143 12.84 -2.18 -1.25
N ASP A 144 13.98 -2.83 -1.10
CA ASP A 144 14.67 -3.49 -2.20
C ASP A 144 14.01 -4.87 -2.42
N THR A 145 13.53 -5.12 -3.62
CA THR A 145 12.85 -6.35 -4.01
C THR A 145 13.41 -6.88 -5.33
N ASP A 146 13.00 -8.08 -5.73
CA ASP A 146 13.28 -8.66 -7.05
C ASP A 146 12.64 -7.86 -8.21
N LEU A 147 11.64 -7.02 -7.91
CA LEU A 147 11.00 -6.11 -8.87
C LEU A 147 11.70 -4.73 -8.96
N GLY A 148 12.77 -4.52 -8.19
CA GLY A 148 13.41 -3.23 -8.01
C GLY A 148 13.02 -2.57 -6.69
N ARG A 149 13.18 -1.25 -6.62
CA ARG A 149 12.89 -0.47 -5.41
C ARG A 149 11.43 -0.05 -5.36
N ILE A 150 10.71 -0.53 -4.34
CA ILE A 150 9.28 -0.27 -4.14
C ILE A 150 9.09 0.62 -2.91
N GLY A 151 8.37 1.74 -3.08
CA GLY A 151 7.89 2.55 -1.97
C GLY A 151 6.50 2.10 -1.52
N ILE A 152 6.24 2.12 -0.21
CA ILE A 152 4.90 1.93 0.35
C ILE A 152 4.54 3.17 1.17
N VAL A 153 3.34 3.69 0.97
CA VAL A 153 2.72 4.71 1.81
C VAL A 153 1.26 4.35 2.06
N ILE A 154 0.72 4.64 3.23
CA ILE A 154 -0.64 4.23 3.59
C ILE A 154 -1.60 5.43 3.57
N CYS A 155 -2.61 5.36 2.74
CA CYS A 155 -3.81 6.21 2.73
C CYS A 155 -3.49 7.71 2.89
N ALA A 156 -3.60 8.27 4.10
CA ALA A 156 -3.42 9.69 4.37
C ALA A 156 -2.02 10.21 4.00
N ASP A 157 -0.99 9.37 4.04
CA ASP A 157 0.37 9.75 3.65
C ASP A 157 0.42 10.36 2.24
N ARG A 158 -0.46 9.91 1.32
CA ARG A 158 -0.54 10.42 -0.06
C ARG A 158 -0.88 11.91 -0.18
N ARG A 159 -1.39 12.51 0.91
CA ARG A 159 -1.77 13.94 0.91
C ARG A 159 -0.56 14.85 0.77
N TRP A 160 0.55 14.44 1.36
CA TRP A 160 1.79 15.23 1.37
C TRP A 160 2.67 14.82 0.18
N PRO A 161 3.00 15.77 -0.71
CA PRO A 161 3.87 15.51 -1.86
C PRO A 161 5.22 14.94 -1.44
N GLU A 162 5.69 15.35 -0.27
CA GLU A 162 6.99 14.99 0.29
C GLU A 162 7.14 13.47 0.51
N THR A 163 6.05 12.76 0.82
CA THR A 163 6.13 11.31 1.11
C THR A 163 6.56 10.52 -0.12
N VAL A 164 5.88 10.73 -1.25
CA VAL A 164 6.22 10.05 -2.51
C VAL A 164 7.56 10.59 -3.04
N ARG A 165 7.80 11.90 -2.91
CA ARG A 165 9.07 12.51 -3.31
C ARG A 165 10.25 11.93 -2.53
N ALA A 166 10.14 11.75 -1.21
CA ALA A 166 11.20 11.17 -0.38
C ALA A 166 11.53 9.74 -0.80
N LEU A 167 10.52 8.92 -1.12
CA LEU A 167 10.73 7.56 -1.62
C LEU A 167 11.36 7.56 -3.01
N ARG A 168 10.89 8.44 -3.90
CA ARG A 168 11.45 8.56 -5.25
C ARG A 168 12.91 8.98 -5.25
N LEU A 169 13.29 9.94 -4.42
CA LEU A 169 14.68 10.39 -4.28
C LEU A 169 15.61 9.29 -3.73
N GLN A 170 15.06 8.29 -3.08
CA GLN A 170 15.76 7.09 -2.65
C GLN A 170 15.71 5.95 -3.70
N GLY A 171 15.19 6.24 -4.91
CA GLY A 171 15.21 5.35 -6.06
C GLY A 171 13.96 4.47 -6.24
N ALA A 172 12.86 4.72 -5.51
CA ALA A 172 11.62 3.99 -5.76
C ALA A 172 11.04 4.33 -7.14
N GLU A 173 10.73 3.33 -7.94
CA GLU A 173 10.13 3.46 -9.27
C GLU A 173 8.64 3.07 -9.28
N LEU A 174 8.19 2.34 -8.27
CA LEU A 174 6.82 1.97 -8.01
C LEU A 174 6.44 2.37 -6.58
N ILE A 175 5.34 3.09 -6.45
CA ILE A 175 4.76 3.45 -5.14
C ILE A 175 3.44 2.72 -4.97
N LEU A 176 3.35 1.86 -3.96
CA LEU A 176 2.14 1.14 -3.59
C LEU A 176 1.40 1.91 -2.50
N ILE A 177 0.10 2.14 -2.69
CA ILE A 177 -0.71 2.94 -1.77
C ILE A 177 -1.94 2.15 -1.31
N PRO A 178 -1.80 1.26 -0.31
CA PRO A 178 -2.92 0.73 0.44
C PRO A 178 -3.77 1.87 1.02
N SER A 179 -5.07 1.89 0.75
CA SER A 179 -5.97 2.97 1.19
C SER A 179 -7.34 2.44 1.56
N TYR A 180 -8.09 3.22 2.39
CA TYR A 180 -9.48 2.89 2.74
C TYR A 180 -10.40 4.11 2.66
N GLY A 181 -10.00 5.23 3.18
CA GLY A 181 -10.84 6.41 3.36
C GLY A 181 -11.02 7.27 2.10
N MET A 182 -11.83 8.35 2.26
CA MET A 182 -12.08 9.37 1.23
C MET A 182 -12.84 8.83 0.00
N TRP A 183 -13.89 8.06 0.25
CA TRP A 183 -14.73 7.42 -0.77
C TRP A 183 -15.47 8.40 -1.70
N HIS A 184 -15.71 9.63 -1.22
CA HIS A 184 -16.41 10.70 -1.92
C HIS A 184 -15.50 11.65 -2.71
N ILE A 185 -14.19 11.45 -2.60
CA ILE A 185 -13.20 12.27 -3.30
C ILE A 185 -12.63 11.49 -4.47
N ASP A 186 -12.47 12.18 -5.58
CA ASP A 186 -11.72 11.63 -6.69
C ASP A 186 -10.23 11.58 -6.33
N ASN A 187 -9.79 10.39 -5.90
CA ASN A 187 -8.39 10.13 -5.56
C ASN A 187 -7.49 10.07 -6.79
N GLU A 188 -8.06 9.92 -7.99
CA GLU A 188 -7.32 9.71 -9.22
C GLU A 188 -6.40 10.89 -9.56
N TRP A 189 -6.94 12.12 -9.52
CA TRP A 189 -6.14 13.29 -9.85
C TRP A 189 -4.93 13.46 -8.93
N TRP A 190 -5.05 13.13 -7.64
CA TRP A 190 -3.93 13.17 -6.71
C TRP A 190 -2.83 12.18 -7.07
N MET A 191 -3.21 10.93 -7.30
CA MET A 191 -2.24 9.88 -7.59
C MET A 191 -1.59 10.07 -8.94
N ARG A 192 -2.33 10.57 -9.93
CA ARG A 192 -1.79 10.97 -11.22
C ARG A 192 -0.77 12.10 -11.10
N THR A 193 -1.05 13.09 -10.24
CA THR A 193 -0.08 14.16 -9.94
C THR A 193 1.16 13.59 -9.24
N ARG A 194 0.99 12.70 -8.24
CA ARG A 194 2.12 12.05 -7.57
C ARG A 194 2.98 11.23 -8.55
N ALA A 195 2.36 10.51 -9.46
CA ALA A 195 3.06 9.76 -10.49
C ALA A 195 3.84 10.70 -11.43
N TYR A 196 3.18 11.74 -11.95
CA TYR A 196 3.77 12.68 -12.89
C TYR A 196 4.96 13.45 -12.29
N GLU A 197 4.78 14.11 -11.16
CA GLU A 197 5.81 14.94 -10.54
C GLU A 197 7.03 14.14 -10.04
N ASN A 198 6.89 12.82 -9.90
CA ASN A 198 7.92 11.90 -9.45
C ASN A 198 8.42 10.98 -10.57
N GLU A 199 7.84 11.04 -11.76
CA GLU A 199 8.19 10.21 -12.93
C GLU A 199 8.29 8.72 -12.57
N CYS A 200 7.29 8.22 -11.79
CA CYS A 200 7.21 6.84 -11.33
C CYS A 200 5.78 6.32 -11.38
N PHE A 201 5.61 5.01 -11.31
CA PHE A 201 4.27 4.43 -11.19
C PHE A 201 3.70 4.60 -9.77
N VAL A 202 2.39 4.85 -9.70
CA VAL A 202 1.63 4.87 -8.44
C VAL A 202 0.47 3.90 -8.56
N ALA A 203 0.48 2.84 -7.74
CA ALA A 203 -0.57 1.83 -7.68
C ALA A 203 -1.43 2.03 -6.42
N PHE A 204 -2.69 2.32 -6.62
CA PHE A 204 -3.65 2.66 -5.57
C PHE A 204 -4.63 1.51 -5.34
N ALA A 205 -4.53 0.84 -4.20
CA ALA A 205 -5.41 -0.25 -3.77
C ALA A 205 -6.40 0.27 -2.73
N HIS A 206 -7.69 0.35 -3.10
CA HIS A 206 -8.74 0.92 -2.25
C HIS A 206 -10.03 0.11 -2.40
N PRO A 207 -10.86 -0.05 -1.36
CA PRO A 207 -12.06 -0.89 -1.39
C PRO A 207 -13.08 -0.55 -2.48
N HIS A 208 -13.14 0.71 -2.91
CA HIS A 208 -14.11 1.19 -3.90
C HIS A 208 -13.54 1.33 -5.32
N VAL A 209 -12.25 1.66 -5.43
CA VAL A 209 -11.59 1.89 -6.71
C VAL A 209 -10.12 1.48 -6.65
N ALA A 210 -9.68 0.66 -7.58
CA ALA A 210 -8.26 0.36 -7.76
C ALA A 210 -7.78 0.95 -9.09
N PHE A 211 -6.59 1.53 -9.12
CA PHE A 211 -6.01 2.05 -10.36
C PHE A 211 -4.49 2.17 -10.30
N ILE A 212 -3.88 2.28 -11.46
CA ILE A 212 -2.46 2.51 -11.63
C ILE A 212 -2.28 3.79 -12.44
N ALA A 213 -1.58 4.76 -11.86
CA ALA A 213 -1.16 5.98 -12.54
C ALA A 213 0.25 5.79 -13.11
N SER A 214 0.46 6.18 -14.36
CA SER A 214 1.73 6.07 -15.07
C SER A 214 2.64 7.28 -14.82
N PRO A 215 3.95 7.15 -15.08
CA PRO A 215 4.92 8.26 -14.94
C PRO A 215 4.56 9.51 -15.76
N SER A 216 3.79 9.35 -16.83
CA SER A 216 3.28 10.48 -17.64
C SER A 216 2.08 11.22 -17.03
N GLY A 217 1.58 10.77 -15.86
CA GLY A 217 0.38 11.31 -15.22
C GLY A 217 -0.93 10.80 -15.85
N GLY A 218 -0.86 9.80 -16.73
CA GLY A 218 -2.02 9.09 -17.26
C GLY A 218 -2.51 7.99 -16.30
N LEU A 219 -3.62 7.34 -16.66
CA LEU A 219 -4.04 6.08 -16.07
C LEU A 219 -3.56 4.94 -16.96
N ALA A 220 -2.76 4.02 -16.40
CA ALA A 220 -2.44 2.76 -17.05
C ALA A 220 -3.63 1.80 -16.98
N ALA A 221 -4.30 1.73 -15.81
CA ALA A 221 -5.49 0.91 -15.60
C ALA A 221 -6.37 1.47 -14.49
N LYS A 222 -7.67 1.13 -14.52
CA LYS A 222 -8.63 1.48 -13.46
C LYS A 222 -9.73 0.44 -13.38
N LEU A 223 -10.09 0.06 -12.17
CA LEU A 223 -11.24 -0.79 -11.83
C LEU A 223 -12.10 -0.08 -10.79
N GLN A 224 -13.34 0.16 -11.12
CA GLN A 224 -14.34 0.70 -10.21
C GLN A 224 -15.62 -0.11 -10.37
N SER A 225 -16.04 -0.79 -9.31
CA SER A 225 -17.25 -1.61 -9.28
C SER A 225 -17.77 -1.72 -7.87
N ASN A 226 -19.01 -2.19 -7.70
CA ASN A 226 -19.63 -2.42 -6.39
C ASN A 226 -19.41 -3.86 -5.87
N SER A 227 -18.74 -4.71 -6.64
CA SER A 227 -18.41 -6.08 -6.25
C SER A 227 -16.98 -6.22 -5.75
N ASP A 228 -16.72 -7.27 -4.99
CA ASP A 228 -15.35 -7.71 -4.70
C ASP A 228 -14.66 -8.09 -6.00
N ASP A 229 -13.47 -7.55 -6.22
CA ASP A 229 -12.74 -7.75 -7.45
C ASP A 229 -11.23 -7.52 -7.28
N VAL A 230 -10.47 -7.70 -8.35
CA VAL A 230 -9.03 -7.45 -8.41
C VAL A 230 -8.69 -6.82 -9.76
N LEU A 231 -7.95 -5.72 -9.73
CA LEU A 231 -7.38 -5.12 -10.94
C LEU A 231 -6.04 -5.79 -11.22
N VAL A 232 -5.97 -6.53 -12.32
CA VAL A 232 -4.71 -7.09 -12.82
C VAL A 232 -4.25 -6.26 -14.01
N HIS A 233 -3.00 -5.79 -13.97
CA HIS A 233 -2.44 -5.00 -15.07
C HIS A 233 -0.92 -5.06 -15.09
N ARG A 234 -0.36 -5.12 -16.30
CA ARG A 234 1.08 -5.12 -16.56
C ARG A 234 1.58 -3.70 -16.82
N ILE A 235 2.68 -3.33 -16.20
CA ILE A 235 3.39 -2.07 -16.41
C ILE A 235 4.84 -2.34 -16.81
N ASP A 236 5.48 -1.38 -17.47
CA ASP A 236 6.90 -1.43 -17.81
C ASP A 236 7.65 -0.34 -17.03
N LEU A 237 8.49 -0.74 -16.08
CA LEU A 237 9.27 0.19 -15.25
C LEU A 237 10.28 1.01 -16.07
N ASP A 238 10.59 0.61 -17.32
CA ASP A 238 11.42 1.43 -18.23
C ASP A 238 10.72 2.72 -18.68
N GLU A 239 9.42 2.89 -18.43
CA GLU A 239 8.72 4.17 -18.60
C GLU A 239 9.11 5.21 -17.53
N CYS A 240 9.69 4.79 -16.40
CA CYS A 240 10.15 5.71 -15.37
C CYS A 240 11.33 6.53 -15.86
N SER A 241 11.39 7.79 -15.43
CA SER A 241 12.43 8.75 -15.82
C SER A 241 12.96 9.49 -14.60
N THR A 242 14.06 10.16 -14.70
CA THR A 242 14.61 11.01 -13.63
C THR A 242 14.76 12.48 -14.05
N LYS A 243 14.26 12.88 -15.23
CA LYS A 243 14.50 14.22 -15.79
C LYS A 243 14.06 15.34 -14.85
N MET A 244 12.83 15.28 -14.35
CA MET A 244 12.34 16.30 -13.41
C MET A 244 12.99 16.17 -12.04
N ILE A 245 13.43 14.97 -11.68
CA ILE A 245 14.18 14.73 -10.43
C ILE A 245 15.56 15.34 -10.52
N ASP A 246 16.25 15.17 -11.63
CA ASP A 246 17.62 15.67 -11.87
C ASP A 246 17.66 17.21 -12.03
N ASP A 247 16.58 17.80 -12.57
CA ASP A 247 16.43 19.26 -12.75
C ASP A 247 16.03 19.99 -11.44
N ARG A 248 15.87 19.28 -10.31
CA ARG A 248 15.52 19.91 -9.04
C ARG A 248 16.62 20.85 -8.54
N ARG A 249 16.17 21.85 -7.80
CA ARG A 249 17.02 22.87 -7.15
C ARG A 249 16.93 22.71 -5.61
N PRO A 250 17.55 21.65 -5.01
CA PRO A 250 17.42 21.33 -3.58
C PRO A 250 17.79 22.49 -2.65
N GLU A 251 18.72 23.36 -3.10
CA GLU A 251 19.16 24.54 -2.34
C GLU A 251 18.05 25.58 -2.12
N LEU A 252 16.93 25.48 -2.85
CA LEU A 252 15.77 26.36 -2.70
C LEU A 252 14.70 25.78 -1.76
N TYR A 253 14.82 24.54 -1.32
CA TYR A 253 13.76 23.81 -0.64
C TYR A 253 13.92 23.76 0.89
N GLY A 254 14.81 24.57 1.46
CA GLY A 254 15.02 24.67 2.90
C GLY A 254 13.72 24.84 3.71
N PRO A 255 12.77 25.72 3.29
CA PRO A 255 11.51 25.88 4.01
C PRO A 255 10.64 24.64 4.13
N ILE A 256 10.77 23.64 3.20
CA ILE A 256 9.99 22.39 3.26
C ILE A 256 10.41 21.51 4.46
N THR A 257 11.64 21.66 4.93
CA THR A 257 12.18 20.88 6.05
C THR A 257 12.17 21.66 7.37
N ALA A 258 11.75 22.92 7.36
CA ALA A 258 11.63 23.72 8.58
C ALA A 258 10.47 23.21 9.43
N ALA A 259 10.72 23.06 10.74
CA ALA A 259 9.70 22.62 11.68
C ALA A 259 8.74 23.76 12.06
N ASP A 260 9.21 25.00 11.96
CA ASP A 260 8.46 26.20 12.34
C ASP A 260 8.24 27.10 11.13
N PHE A 261 7.04 27.62 11.00
CA PHE A 261 6.71 28.72 10.08
C PHE A 261 6.69 30.00 10.88
N ASP A 262 7.65 30.92 10.65
CA ASP A 262 7.62 32.27 11.17
C ASP A 262 6.50 33.10 10.54
#